data_bf9933f23e78d9bbb19baf0e4c971299
#
_entry.id   bf9933f23e78d9bbb19baf0e4c971299
#
_cell.length_a   1.000
_cell.length_b   1.000
_cell.length_c   1.000
_cell.angle_alpha   90.00
_cell.angle_beta   90.00
_cell.angle_gamma   90.00
#
_symmetry.space_group_name_H-M   'P 1'
#
loop_
_entity.id
_entity.type
_entity.pdbx_description
1 polymer ?
#
loop_
_entity_poly.entity_id
_entity_poly.type
_entity_poly.pdbx_seq_one_letter_code
_entity_poly.pdbx_strand_id
1 'polypeptide(L)'
;MSDFAKIEITENKRPHDFDAVQIQLASPEEIRAWSHGEVKKPETINYRTLKPERDGLFCAKIFGPIRDYECLCGKYKKMRFEGHRCEKCGVEVTSSKVRRTRMGHIELVTPVAHIWYVNSLPSRIGTLLGVRMKDLERVLYYEAYIVDNPGDAYYDNENTKKVEKYEVLNEEQYQLLSSRFYNTGFSAAMGGEVIHKLLSELDLVSIVAELKEAMESTKSEARKKDIIKRLKVVESFLSSNNKPEWMMITALPVLPAELRPLVSLD
;
A
#
# COMPACT_ATOMS: atom_id res chain seq x y z
N MET A 1 29.19 -1.34 -2.51
CA MET A 1 28.65 -2.66 -2.83
C MET A 1 28.62 -3.42 -1.52
N SER A 2 27.50 -3.42 -0.84
CA SER A 2 27.30 -4.18 0.40
C SER A 2 26.24 -5.22 0.12
N ASP A 3 26.68 -6.47 0.04
CA ASP A 3 25.84 -7.65 -0.04
C ASP A 3 25.00 -7.75 1.24
N PHE A 4 23.77 -7.29 1.18
CA PHE A 4 22.78 -7.68 2.19
C PHE A 4 22.38 -9.12 1.89
N ALA A 5 22.99 -10.06 2.60
CA ALA A 5 22.62 -11.46 2.56
C ALA A 5 21.11 -11.59 2.83
N LYS A 6 20.36 -12.13 1.86
CA LYS A 6 19.02 -12.65 2.10
C LYS A 6 19.14 -13.66 3.25
N ILE A 7 18.46 -13.37 4.35
CA ILE A 7 18.35 -14.35 5.44
C ILE A 7 17.43 -15.46 4.91
N GLU A 8 18.05 -16.51 4.39
CA GLU A 8 17.34 -17.77 4.16
C GLU A 8 16.99 -18.34 5.53
N ILE A 9 15.70 -18.38 5.83
CA ILE A 9 15.17 -19.07 7.02
C ILE A 9 15.39 -20.56 6.76
N THR A 10 16.51 -21.07 7.21
CA THR A 10 16.76 -22.52 7.27
C THR A 10 15.81 -23.12 8.30
N GLU A 11 15.08 -24.16 7.92
CA GLU A 11 13.96 -24.82 8.65
C GLU A 11 14.26 -25.31 10.07
N ASN A 12 15.43 -25.04 10.64
CA ASN A 12 15.86 -25.56 11.96
C ASN A 12 16.22 -24.50 13.01
N LYS A 13 15.98 -23.19 12.75
CA LYS A 13 16.15 -22.17 13.81
C LYS A 13 14.85 -22.00 14.58
N ARG A 14 14.93 -22.08 15.92
CA ARG A 14 13.80 -21.74 16.79
C ARG A 14 13.34 -20.31 16.49
N PRO A 15 12.02 -20.00 16.52
CA PRO A 15 11.51 -18.67 16.16
C PRO A 15 12.05 -17.51 17.04
N HIS A 16 12.89 -17.79 18.02
CA HIS A 16 13.54 -16.82 18.90
C HIS A 16 15.03 -16.63 18.67
N ASP A 17 15.65 -17.38 17.73
CA ASP A 17 17.07 -17.26 17.45
C ASP A 17 17.31 -16.24 16.31
N PHE A 18 17.14 -14.96 16.61
CA PHE A 18 17.47 -13.87 15.70
C PHE A 18 18.28 -12.78 16.43
N ASP A 19 19.25 -12.18 15.73
CA ASP A 19 20.13 -11.15 16.28
C ASP A 19 19.55 -9.73 16.10
N ALA A 20 18.68 -9.53 15.10
CA ALA A 20 18.08 -8.24 14.79
C ALA A 20 16.72 -8.39 14.13
N VAL A 21 15.91 -7.34 14.24
CA VAL A 21 14.62 -7.20 13.56
C VAL A 21 14.69 -6.00 12.61
N GLN A 22 14.35 -6.21 11.35
CA GLN A 22 14.24 -5.16 10.36
C GLN A 22 12.78 -4.88 10.05
N ILE A 23 12.40 -3.61 10.07
CA ILE A 23 11.07 -3.14 9.67
C ILE A 23 11.19 -2.52 8.29
N GLN A 24 10.37 -2.99 7.36
CA GLN A 24 10.32 -2.49 5.99
C GLN A 24 8.88 -2.39 5.47
N LEU A 25 8.69 -1.70 4.34
CA LEU A 25 7.41 -1.71 3.64
C LEU A 25 7.21 -3.07 2.97
N ALA A 26 6.01 -3.62 3.07
CA ALA A 26 5.64 -4.81 2.32
C ALA A 26 5.19 -4.45 0.91
N SER A 27 5.75 -5.12 -0.07
CA SER A 27 5.26 -5.01 -1.44
C SER A 27 3.91 -5.73 -1.61
N PRO A 28 3.09 -5.35 -2.60
CA PRO A 28 1.86 -6.09 -2.92
C PRO A 28 2.12 -7.58 -3.21
N GLU A 29 3.24 -7.89 -3.83
CA GLU A 29 3.69 -9.25 -4.15
C GLU A 29 3.97 -10.05 -2.87
N GLU A 30 4.65 -9.44 -1.90
CA GLU A 30 4.90 -10.07 -0.59
C GLU A 30 3.59 -10.32 0.17
N ILE A 31 2.66 -9.36 0.16
CA ILE A 31 1.35 -9.52 0.80
C ILE A 31 0.58 -10.70 0.18
N ARG A 32 0.61 -10.85 -1.15
CA ARG A 32 0.01 -12.00 -1.84
C ARG A 32 0.73 -13.31 -1.52
N ALA A 33 2.06 -13.28 -1.38
CA ALA A 33 2.86 -14.44 -1.02
C ALA A 33 2.57 -14.95 0.41
N TRP A 34 2.32 -14.06 1.37
CA TRP A 34 1.93 -14.45 2.74
C TRP A 34 0.50 -14.97 2.81
N SER A 35 -0.34 -14.62 1.85
CA SER A 35 -1.76 -14.89 1.87
C SER A 35 -2.09 -16.32 1.45
N HIS A 36 -3.04 -16.92 2.16
CA HIS A 36 -3.60 -18.23 1.82
C HIS A 36 -4.85 -18.12 0.94
N GLY A 37 -5.25 -16.90 0.56
CA GLY A 37 -6.34 -16.64 -0.37
C GLY A 37 -6.95 -15.25 -0.22
N GLU A 38 -7.67 -14.85 -1.26
CA GLU A 38 -8.37 -13.56 -1.34
C GLU A 38 -9.70 -13.61 -0.61
N VAL A 39 -9.95 -12.62 0.25
CA VAL A 39 -11.24 -12.36 0.89
C VAL A 39 -12.07 -11.50 -0.05
N LYS A 40 -13.15 -12.07 -0.60
CA LYS A 40 -14.00 -11.42 -1.62
C LYS A 40 -15.29 -10.85 -1.08
N LYS A 41 -15.65 -11.23 0.16
CA LYS A 41 -16.94 -10.90 0.78
C LYS A 41 -16.75 -10.33 2.17
N PRO A 42 -17.59 -9.36 2.58
CA PRO A 42 -17.52 -8.77 3.91
C PRO A 42 -18.13 -9.67 4.99
N GLU A 43 -18.88 -10.72 4.62
CA GLU A 43 -19.56 -11.60 5.56
C GLU A 43 -18.56 -12.31 6.46
N THR A 44 -18.97 -12.49 7.73
CA THR A 44 -18.19 -13.13 8.77
C THR A 44 -18.61 -14.59 8.97
N ILE A 45 -19.76 -14.77 9.58
CA ILE A 45 -20.35 -16.07 9.88
C ILE A 45 -21.82 -16.10 9.45
N ASN A 46 -22.30 -17.30 9.15
CA ASN A 46 -23.72 -17.52 8.96
C ASN A 46 -24.43 -17.55 10.32
N TYR A 47 -25.38 -16.64 10.56
CA TYR A 47 -26.03 -16.48 11.85
C TYR A 47 -26.87 -17.70 12.27
N ARG A 48 -27.35 -18.55 11.33
CA ARG A 48 -28.13 -19.77 11.62
C ARG A 48 -27.25 -20.96 11.99
N THR A 49 -26.13 -21.12 11.27
CA THR A 49 -25.26 -22.30 11.41
C THR A 49 -24.01 -22.03 12.23
N LEU A 50 -23.74 -20.76 12.55
CA LEU A 50 -22.54 -20.26 13.22
C LEU A 50 -21.22 -20.69 12.52
N LYS A 51 -21.31 -21.07 11.25
CA LYS A 51 -20.15 -21.45 10.44
C LYS A 51 -19.64 -20.23 9.65
N PRO A 52 -18.32 -20.11 9.42
CA PRO A 52 -17.76 -19.06 8.59
C PRO A 52 -18.33 -19.10 7.18
N GLU A 53 -18.65 -17.94 6.64
CA GLU A 53 -19.06 -17.80 5.26
C GLU A 53 -17.87 -18.03 4.32
N ARG A 54 -18.18 -18.62 3.17
CA ARG A 54 -17.16 -18.89 2.15
C ARG A 54 -16.69 -17.58 1.52
N ASP A 55 -15.36 -17.48 1.36
CA ASP A 55 -14.66 -16.32 0.81
C ASP A 55 -14.87 -15.02 1.62
N GLY A 56 -15.41 -15.14 2.84
CA GLY A 56 -15.59 -14.06 3.80
C GLY A 56 -14.40 -13.87 4.75
N LEU A 57 -14.55 -12.92 5.66
CA LEU A 57 -13.50 -12.51 6.60
C LEU A 57 -13.02 -13.60 7.57
N PHE A 58 -13.79 -14.67 7.78
CA PHE A 58 -13.45 -15.81 8.65
C PHE A 58 -13.37 -17.14 7.89
N CYS A 59 -13.36 -17.10 6.55
CA CYS A 59 -13.44 -18.27 5.69
C CYS A 59 -12.47 -19.39 6.08
N ALA A 60 -13.01 -20.60 6.27
CA ALA A 60 -12.20 -21.76 6.66
C ALA A 60 -11.28 -22.24 5.52
N LYS A 61 -11.62 -21.96 4.27
CA LYS A 61 -10.77 -22.28 3.10
C LYS A 61 -9.49 -21.44 3.10
N ILE A 62 -9.57 -20.18 3.54
CA ILE A 62 -8.45 -19.23 3.57
C ILE A 62 -7.67 -19.40 4.88
N PHE A 63 -8.34 -19.27 6.01
CA PHE A 63 -7.71 -19.20 7.34
C PHE A 63 -7.53 -20.55 8.03
N GLY A 64 -8.10 -21.62 7.50
CA GLY A 64 -8.01 -22.97 8.07
C GLY A 64 -9.29 -23.44 8.77
N PRO A 65 -9.34 -24.71 9.18
CA PRO A 65 -10.50 -25.35 9.78
C PRO A 65 -10.80 -24.78 11.18
N ILE A 66 -12.07 -24.88 11.62
CA ILE A 66 -12.52 -24.45 12.95
C ILE A 66 -12.19 -25.52 14.00
N ARG A 67 -12.25 -26.79 13.61
CA ARG A 67 -11.96 -27.93 14.48
C ARG A 67 -10.74 -28.68 13.96
N ASP A 68 -9.96 -29.21 14.90
CA ASP A 68 -8.76 -29.96 14.54
C ASP A 68 -9.11 -31.15 13.66
N TYR A 69 -8.39 -31.24 12.54
CA TYR A 69 -8.47 -32.35 11.58
C TYR A 69 -9.88 -32.63 11.05
N GLU A 70 -10.75 -31.61 10.97
CA GLU A 70 -12.10 -31.70 10.43
C GLU A 70 -12.35 -30.61 9.37
N CYS A 71 -12.78 -31.00 8.17
CA CYS A 71 -13.19 -30.03 7.17
C CYS A 71 -14.56 -29.40 7.50
N LEU A 72 -14.88 -28.23 6.98
CA LEU A 72 -16.09 -27.47 7.33
C LEU A 72 -17.40 -28.22 7.07
N CYS A 73 -17.46 -29.04 6.01
CA CYS A 73 -18.64 -29.82 5.68
C CYS A 73 -18.74 -31.17 6.44
N GLY A 74 -17.69 -31.56 7.17
CA GLY A 74 -17.66 -32.79 7.94
C GLY A 74 -17.41 -34.08 7.14
N LYS A 75 -17.11 -33.97 5.82
CA LYS A 75 -16.80 -35.14 4.96
C LYS A 75 -15.54 -35.86 5.42
N TYR A 76 -14.50 -35.10 5.73
CA TYR A 76 -13.23 -35.62 6.23
C TYR A 76 -13.06 -35.23 7.69
N LYS A 77 -12.86 -36.22 8.52
CA LYS A 77 -12.63 -36.12 9.97
C LYS A 77 -11.50 -37.07 10.34
N LYS A 78 -10.68 -36.70 11.25
CA LYS A 78 -9.54 -37.47 11.82
C LYS A 78 -8.20 -37.15 11.11
N MET A 79 -7.15 -37.31 11.89
CA MET A 79 -5.75 -37.09 11.54
C MET A 79 -5.27 -37.82 10.30
N ARG A 80 -5.82 -38.98 9.97
CA ARG A 80 -5.44 -39.75 8.78
C ARG A 80 -5.62 -39.01 7.45
N PHE A 81 -6.41 -37.92 7.48
CA PHE A 81 -6.63 -37.07 6.30
C PHE A 81 -5.87 -35.74 6.38
N GLU A 82 -4.87 -35.64 7.27
CA GLU A 82 -4.05 -34.43 7.40
C GLU A 82 -3.44 -34.03 6.05
N GLY A 83 -3.47 -32.73 5.75
CA GLY A 83 -3.01 -32.16 4.47
C GLY A 83 -3.98 -32.33 3.29
N HIS A 84 -5.06 -33.14 3.47
CA HIS A 84 -6.05 -33.32 2.39
C HIS A 84 -6.96 -32.09 2.27
N ARG A 85 -7.13 -31.58 1.06
CA ARG A 85 -8.08 -30.49 0.78
C ARG A 85 -9.41 -31.05 0.30
N CYS A 86 -10.48 -30.78 1.07
CA CYS A 86 -11.81 -31.31 0.80
C CYS A 86 -12.37 -30.78 -0.56
N GLU A 87 -12.80 -31.65 -1.44
CA GLU A 87 -13.34 -31.29 -2.77
C GLU A 87 -14.68 -30.53 -2.66
N LYS A 88 -15.47 -30.79 -1.58
CA LYS A 88 -16.79 -30.19 -1.38
C LYS A 88 -16.69 -28.77 -0.83
N CYS A 89 -15.90 -28.55 0.23
CA CYS A 89 -15.82 -27.26 0.92
C CYS A 89 -14.50 -26.50 0.71
N GLY A 90 -13.49 -27.14 0.09
CA GLY A 90 -12.20 -26.55 -0.18
C GLY A 90 -11.29 -26.37 1.03
N VAL A 91 -11.74 -26.80 2.23
CA VAL A 91 -10.99 -26.64 3.49
C VAL A 91 -9.96 -27.74 3.62
N GLU A 92 -8.74 -27.34 3.97
CA GLU A 92 -7.66 -28.28 4.28
C GLU A 92 -7.86 -28.90 5.65
N VAL A 93 -7.66 -30.21 5.76
CA VAL A 93 -7.75 -30.96 7.02
C VAL A 93 -6.42 -30.86 7.75
N THR A 94 -6.38 -29.96 8.75
CA THR A 94 -5.18 -29.70 9.56
C THR A 94 -5.59 -29.23 10.95
N SER A 95 -4.62 -28.96 11.82
CA SER A 95 -4.91 -28.37 13.14
C SER A 95 -5.55 -26.98 13.01
N SER A 96 -6.55 -26.69 13.82
CA SER A 96 -7.21 -25.37 13.89
C SER A 96 -6.26 -24.25 14.31
N LYS A 97 -5.12 -24.56 14.93
CA LYS A 97 -4.08 -23.60 15.34
C LYS A 97 -3.55 -22.77 14.17
N VAL A 98 -3.64 -23.27 12.93
CA VAL A 98 -3.25 -22.50 11.73
C VAL A 98 -4.07 -21.22 11.54
N ARG A 99 -5.25 -21.12 12.15
CA ARG A 99 -6.07 -19.90 12.14
C ARG A 99 -5.45 -18.72 12.92
N ARG A 100 -4.39 -18.97 13.68
CA ARG A 100 -3.57 -17.94 14.37
C ARG A 100 -2.45 -17.40 13.50
N THR A 101 -2.08 -18.11 12.44
CA THR A 101 -0.90 -17.81 11.64
C THR A 101 -1.22 -17.49 10.17
N ARG A 102 -2.28 -18.10 9.62
CA ARG A 102 -2.64 -17.92 8.21
C ARG A 102 -3.25 -16.54 7.97
N MET A 103 -2.59 -15.77 7.13
CA MET A 103 -3.08 -14.49 6.62
C MET A 103 -3.88 -14.67 5.34
N GLY A 104 -4.78 -13.73 5.09
CA GLY A 104 -5.44 -13.52 3.81
C GLY A 104 -5.07 -12.16 3.22
N HIS A 105 -5.67 -11.79 2.10
CA HIS A 105 -5.58 -10.45 1.53
C HIS A 105 -6.91 -10.04 0.89
N ILE A 106 -7.05 -8.74 0.66
CA ILE A 106 -8.13 -8.15 -0.13
C ILE A 106 -7.48 -7.38 -1.27
N GLU A 107 -7.84 -7.71 -2.51
CA GLU A 107 -7.46 -6.87 -3.66
C GLU A 107 -8.31 -5.61 -3.67
N LEU A 108 -7.66 -4.46 -3.70
CA LEU A 108 -8.35 -3.18 -3.78
C LEU A 108 -8.58 -2.81 -5.24
N VAL A 109 -9.74 -2.26 -5.54
CA VAL A 109 -10.10 -1.80 -6.90
C VAL A 109 -9.22 -0.63 -7.34
N THR A 110 -8.91 0.26 -6.40
CA THR A 110 -8.03 1.41 -6.61
C THR A 110 -6.96 1.48 -5.53
N PRO A 111 -5.75 1.98 -5.83
CA PRO A 111 -4.73 2.19 -4.81
C PRO A 111 -5.21 3.17 -3.73
N VAL A 112 -4.99 2.82 -2.48
CA VAL A 112 -5.37 3.64 -1.31
C VAL A 112 -4.12 4.04 -0.54
N ALA A 113 -3.98 5.33 -0.25
CA ALA A 113 -2.85 5.83 0.51
C ALA A 113 -2.91 5.37 1.97
N HIS A 114 -1.80 4.79 2.45
CA HIS A 114 -1.71 4.42 3.85
C HIS A 114 -1.67 5.67 4.74
N ILE A 115 -2.55 5.73 5.73
CA ILE A 115 -2.74 6.91 6.60
C ILE A 115 -1.45 7.38 7.29
N TRP A 116 -0.55 6.47 7.67
CA TRP A 116 0.72 6.81 8.30
C TRP A 116 1.64 7.64 7.40
N TYR A 117 1.51 7.54 6.08
CA TYR A 117 2.37 8.25 5.13
C TYR A 117 1.72 9.51 4.57
N VAL A 118 0.42 9.66 4.76
CA VAL A 118 -0.32 10.90 4.45
C VAL A 118 -0.32 11.85 5.64
N ASN A 119 -0.83 11.39 6.81
CA ASN A 119 -1.11 12.24 7.97
C ASN A 119 0.08 12.40 8.93
N SER A 120 1.24 11.83 8.64
CA SER A 120 2.46 12.13 9.39
C SER A 120 2.89 13.59 9.21
N LEU A 121 3.49 14.17 10.21
CA LEU A 121 4.03 15.54 10.14
C LEU A 121 5.57 15.50 10.15
N PRO A 122 6.22 15.74 9.00
CA PRO A 122 5.67 16.00 7.66
C PRO A 122 5.15 14.75 6.95
N SER A 123 4.18 14.92 6.04
CA SER A 123 3.69 13.83 5.18
C SER A 123 4.82 13.22 4.36
N ARG A 124 4.98 11.90 4.40
CA ARG A 124 6.04 11.21 3.65
C ARG A 124 5.80 11.28 2.15
N ILE A 125 4.56 11.00 1.72
CA ILE A 125 4.14 11.11 0.32
C ILE A 125 4.28 12.55 -0.16
N GLY A 126 3.73 13.51 0.60
CA GLY A 126 3.84 14.92 0.27
C GLY A 126 5.28 15.42 0.18
N THR A 127 6.17 14.95 1.08
CA THR A 127 7.60 15.31 1.04
C THR A 127 8.30 14.78 -0.20
N LEU A 128 8.01 13.55 -0.63
CA LEU A 128 8.59 12.96 -1.85
C LEU A 128 8.13 13.70 -3.12
N LEU A 129 6.83 13.98 -3.23
CA LEU A 129 6.27 14.68 -4.39
C LEU A 129 6.51 16.20 -4.35
N GLY A 130 6.92 16.75 -3.21
CA GLY A 130 7.04 18.20 -3.03
C GLY A 130 5.69 18.91 -2.90
N VAL A 131 4.63 18.18 -2.53
CA VAL A 131 3.25 18.67 -2.39
C VAL A 131 2.91 18.88 -0.91
N ARG A 132 2.19 19.96 -0.59
CA ARG A 132 1.74 20.22 0.77
C ARG A 132 0.69 19.19 1.20
N MET A 133 0.67 18.81 2.47
CA MET A 133 -0.25 17.81 3.00
C MET A 133 -1.72 18.14 2.70
N LYS A 134 -2.16 19.38 2.90
CA LYS A 134 -3.54 19.82 2.59
C LYS A 134 -3.91 19.64 1.10
N ASP A 135 -2.97 19.95 0.21
CA ASP A 135 -3.19 19.80 -1.23
C ASP A 135 -3.22 18.31 -1.63
N LEU A 136 -2.35 17.49 -1.02
CA LEU A 136 -2.35 16.03 -1.19
C LEU A 136 -3.68 15.41 -0.72
N GLU A 137 -4.20 15.82 0.44
CA GLU A 137 -5.50 15.36 0.95
C GLU A 137 -6.63 15.71 -0.01
N ARG A 138 -6.67 16.95 -0.54
CA ARG A 138 -7.68 17.34 -1.53
C ARG A 138 -7.63 16.48 -2.79
N VAL A 139 -6.45 16.12 -3.25
CA VAL A 139 -6.30 15.22 -4.41
C VAL A 139 -6.80 13.82 -4.07
N LEU A 140 -6.41 13.26 -2.92
CA LEU A 140 -6.81 11.91 -2.49
C LEU A 140 -8.33 11.79 -2.24
N TYR A 141 -8.97 12.88 -1.76
CA TYR A 141 -10.42 12.92 -1.52
C TYR A 141 -11.25 13.43 -2.72
N TYR A 142 -10.64 13.49 -3.90
CA TYR A 142 -11.31 13.89 -5.15
C TYR A 142 -11.86 15.34 -5.15
N GLU A 143 -11.19 16.24 -4.46
CA GLU A 143 -11.54 17.67 -4.39
C GLU A 143 -10.65 18.55 -5.29
N ALA A 144 -9.53 18.01 -5.77
CA ALA A 144 -8.57 18.73 -6.59
C ALA A 144 -7.82 17.79 -7.54
N TYR A 145 -7.32 18.34 -8.63
CA TYR A 145 -6.49 17.63 -9.61
C TYR A 145 -5.01 17.84 -9.31
N ILE A 146 -4.19 16.85 -9.58
CA ILE A 146 -2.73 16.99 -9.61
C ILE A 146 -2.22 16.77 -11.02
N VAL A 147 -1.31 17.64 -11.47
CA VAL A 147 -0.71 17.54 -12.81
C VAL A 147 0.31 16.41 -12.83
N ASP A 148 0.05 15.39 -13.62
CA ASP A 148 0.99 14.29 -13.89
C ASP A 148 1.87 14.57 -15.11
N ASN A 149 1.33 15.22 -16.13
CA ASN A 149 2.11 15.70 -17.29
C ASN A 149 1.70 17.15 -17.63
N PRO A 150 2.59 18.14 -17.48
CA PRO A 150 2.28 19.52 -17.80
C PRO A 150 2.19 19.77 -19.33
N GLY A 151 2.83 18.94 -20.18
CA GLY A 151 2.93 19.21 -21.61
C GLY A 151 3.42 20.63 -21.89
N ASP A 152 2.76 21.32 -22.83
CA ASP A 152 3.02 22.74 -23.17
C ASP A 152 2.04 23.71 -22.47
N ALA A 153 1.37 23.27 -21.41
CA ALA A 153 0.35 24.09 -20.75
C ALA A 153 0.95 25.29 -19.98
N TYR A 154 0.27 26.42 -20.09
CA TYR A 154 0.61 27.65 -19.37
C TYR A 154 -0.63 28.46 -19.00
N TYR A 155 -0.49 29.32 -17.98
CA TYR A 155 -1.52 30.26 -17.59
C TYR A 155 -1.39 31.54 -18.42
N ASP A 156 -2.54 32.02 -18.92
CA ASP A 156 -2.64 33.24 -19.73
C ASP A 156 -2.76 34.49 -18.88
N ASN A 157 -1.83 34.65 -17.95
CA ASN A 157 -1.76 35.82 -17.08
C ASN A 157 -0.62 36.75 -17.61
N GLU A 158 -0.57 38.00 -17.12
CA GLU A 158 0.46 39.01 -17.52
C GLU A 158 1.90 38.47 -17.47
N ASN A 159 2.19 37.36 -16.79
CA ASN A 159 3.51 36.74 -16.66
C ASN A 159 3.64 35.32 -17.27
N THR A 160 2.77 34.88 -18.14
CA THR A 160 2.81 33.57 -18.86
C THR A 160 3.49 32.44 -18.04
N LYS A 161 2.95 32.12 -16.87
CA LYS A 161 3.53 31.09 -15.99
C LYS A 161 3.24 29.71 -16.59
N LYS A 162 4.29 28.90 -16.82
CA LYS A 162 4.13 27.48 -17.20
C LYS A 162 3.54 26.67 -16.04
N VAL A 163 2.70 25.70 -16.40
CA VAL A 163 2.18 24.70 -15.45
C VAL A 163 3.33 23.76 -15.09
N GLU A 164 3.46 23.45 -13.82
CA GLU A 164 4.52 22.56 -13.32
C GLU A 164 3.98 21.16 -13.02
N LYS A 165 4.82 20.13 -13.14
CA LYS A 165 4.49 18.77 -12.67
C LYS A 165 4.25 18.81 -11.17
N TYR A 166 3.26 18.05 -10.68
CA TYR A 166 2.78 18.03 -9.28
C TYR A 166 2.02 19.29 -8.81
N GLU A 167 1.77 20.26 -9.69
CA GLU A 167 0.91 21.41 -9.35
C GLU A 167 -0.52 20.92 -9.09
N VAL A 168 -1.17 21.47 -8.03
CA VAL A 168 -2.53 21.09 -7.66
C VAL A 168 -3.51 22.14 -8.17
N LEU A 169 -4.47 21.71 -8.96
CA LEU A 169 -5.46 22.53 -9.64
C LEU A 169 -6.84 22.35 -9.03
N ASN A 170 -7.62 23.43 -8.99
CA ASN A 170 -9.06 23.33 -8.74
C ASN A 170 -9.81 22.95 -10.03
N GLU A 171 -11.11 22.67 -9.91
CA GLU A 171 -11.96 22.28 -11.04
C GLU A 171 -11.94 23.31 -12.17
N GLU A 172 -12.05 24.60 -11.86
CA GLU A 172 -12.06 25.69 -12.85
C GLU A 172 -10.74 25.77 -13.63
N GLN A 173 -9.62 25.69 -12.93
CA GLN A 173 -8.29 25.68 -13.52
C GLN A 173 -8.08 24.46 -14.41
N TYR A 174 -8.50 23.30 -13.95
CA TYR A 174 -8.41 22.05 -14.72
C TYR A 174 -9.23 22.12 -16.01
N GLN A 175 -10.47 22.58 -15.95
CA GLN A 175 -11.34 22.70 -17.13
C GLN A 175 -10.76 23.71 -18.14
N LEU A 176 -10.25 24.85 -17.66
CA LEU A 176 -9.62 25.85 -18.51
C LEU A 176 -8.39 25.26 -19.24
N LEU A 177 -7.47 24.63 -18.49
CA LEU A 177 -6.25 24.08 -19.05
C LEU A 177 -6.54 22.87 -19.94
N SER A 178 -7.41 21.97 -19.53
CA SER A 178 -7.80 20.79 -20.28
C SER A 178 -8.45 21.15 -21.62
N SER A 179 -9.38 22.12 -21.65
CA SER A 179 -10.02 22.56 -22.88
C SER A 179 -9.03 23.23 -23.86
N ARG A 180 -8.07 24.00 -23.33
CA ARG A 180 -7.13 24.77 -24.13
C ARG A 180 -5.96 23.92 -24.64
N PHE A 181 -5.47 22.99 -23.84
CA PHE A 181 -4.28 22.19 -24.11
C PHE A 181 -4.56 20.70 -24.34
N TYR A 182 -5.76 20.37 -24.80
CA TYR A 182 -6.23 19.01 -25.05
C TYR A 182 -5.26 18.15 -25.89
N ASN A 183 -4.63 18.74 -26.91
CA ASN A 183 -3.74 18.03 -27.83
C ASN A 183 -2.23 18.23 -27.57
N THR A 184 -1.85 18.85 -26.46
CA THR A 184 -0.44 19.20 -26.18
C THR A 184 0.23 18.28 -25.15
N GLY A 185 -0.43 17.18 -24.81
CA GLY A 185 0.07 16.23 -23.82
C GLY A 185 -0.21 16.62 -22.38
N PHE A 186 -0.96 17.71 -22.11
CA PHE A 186 -1.38 18.05 -20.76
C PHE A 186 -2.29 16.98 -20.17
N SER A 187 -1.96 16.51 -18.96
CA SER A 187 -2.83 15.64 -18.19
C SER A 187 -2.75 15.94 -16.68
N ALA A 188 -3.91 15.86 -16.03
CA ALA A 188 -4.04 15.95 -14.59
C ALA A 188 -5.18 15.04 -14.15
N ALA A 189 -5.05 14.44 -12.97
CA ALA A 189 -6.03 13.49 -12.46
C ALA A 189 -6.22 13.65 -10.94
N MET A 190 -7.23 12.95 -10.40
CA MET A 190 -7.55 12.94 -8.97
C MET A 190 -7.41 11.53 -8.39
N GLY A 191 -7.35 11.46 -7.06
CA GLY A 191 -7.44 10.20 -6.32
C GLY A 191 -6.14 9.45 -6.13
N GLY A 192 -6.26 8.22 -5.63
CA GLY A 192 -5.10 7.39 -5.28
C GLY A 192 -4.31 6.87 -6.48
N GLU A 193 -4.96 6.66 -7.63
CA GLU A 193 -4.31 6.12 -8.83
C GLU A 193 -3.22 7.03 -9.36
N VAL A 194 -3.51 8.33 -9.48
CA VAL A 194 -2.52 9.30 -9.95
C VAL A 194 -1.36 9.43 -8.97
N ILE A 195 -1.62 9.42 -7.66
CA ILE A 195 -0.56 9.47 -6.65
C ILE A 195 0.33 8.22 -6.72
N HIS A 196 -0.28 7.04 -6.87
CA HIS A 196 0.47 5.79 -7.06
C HIS A 196 1.34 5.84 -8.32
N LYS A 197 0.80 6.28 -9.45
CA LYS A 197 1.54 6.48 -10.70
C LYS A 197 2.72 7.43 -10.51
N LEU A 198 2.48 8.61 -9.92
CA LEU A 198 3.53 9.61 -9.69
C LEU A 198 4.64 9.09 -8.77
N LEU A 199 4.30 8.29 -7.74
CA LEU A 199 5.29 7.66 -6.87
C LEU A 199 6.10 6.57 -7.58
N SER A 200 5.49 5.81 -8.49
CA SER A 200 6.17 4.77 -9.26
C SER A 200 7.12 5.32 -10.33
N GLU A 201 6.84 6.53 -10.83
CA GLU A 201 7.65 7.22 -11.84
C GLU A 201 8.82 8.03 -11.25
N LEU A 202 8.95 8.08 -9.91
CA LEU A 202 10.00 8.87 -9.26
C LEU A 202 11.40 8.30 -9.53
N ASP A 203 12.25 9.10 -10.15
CA ASP A 203 13.70 8.84 -10.18
C ASP A 203 14.36 9.43 -8.93
N LEU A 204 14.52 8.59 -7.92
CA LEU A 204 15.09 9.01 -6.63
C LEU A 204 16.56 9.48 -6.77
N VAL A 205 17.30 8.95 -7.73
CA VAL A 205 18.72 9.32 -7.93
C VAL A 205 18.81 10.74 -8.48
N SER A 206 18.03 11.06 -9.51
CA SER A 206 17.95 12.41 -10.09
C SER A 206 17.47 13.43 -9.05
N ILE A 207 16.45 13.08 -8.25
CA ILE A 207 15.93 13.94 -7.18
C ILE A 207 17.02 14.27 -6.14
N VAL A 208 17.86 13.30 -5.76
CA VAL A 208 18.98 13.56 -4.83
C VAL A 208 19.97 14.56 -5.43
N ALA A 209 20.31 14.42 -6.73
CA ALA A 209 21.22 15.33 -7.39
C ALA A 209 20.67 16.76 -7.44
N GLU A 210 19.41 16.92 -7.87
CA GLU A 210 18.72 18.22 -7.92
C GLU A 210 18.62 18.88 -6.55
N LEU A 211 18.30 18.11 -5.48
CA LEU A 211 18.19 18.63 -4.14
C LEU A 211 19.56 19.08 -3.57
N LYS A 212 20.65 18.39 -3.89
CA LYS A 212 22.00 18.79 -3.51
C LYS A 212 22.41 20.10 -4.19
N GLU A 213 22.18 20.21 -5.49
CA GLU A 213 22.42 21.44 -6.24
C GLU A 213 21.59 22.62 -5.70
N ALA A 214 20.29 22.39 -5.47
CA ALA A 214 19.39 23.39 -4.88
C ALA A 214 19.83 23.82 -3.48
N MET A 215 20.42 22.93 -2.68
CA MET A 215 20.93 23.24 -1.35
C MET A 215 22.17 24.17 -1.42
N GLU A 216 23.05 23.95 -2.39
CA GLU A 216 24.26 24.78 -2.61
C GLU A 216 23.89 26.17 -3.12
N SER A 217 22.94 26.28 -4.04
CA SER A 217 22.51 27.53 -4.64
C SER A 217 21.64 28.41 -3.71
N THR A 218 21.00 27.82 -2.70
CA THR A 218 20.05 28.54 -1.84
C THR A 218 20.73 29.27 -0.69
N LYS A 219 20.44 30.55 -0.51
CA LYS A 219 20.90 31.40 0.60
C LYS A 219 19.97 31.37 1.83
N SER A 220 18.72 30.94 1.65
CA SER A 220 17.71 30.93 2.73
C SER A 220 17.84 29.71 3.64
N GLU A 221 18.11 29.94 4.91
CA GLU A 221 18.23 28.86 5.92
C GLU A 221 16.94 28.05 6.12
N ALA A 222 15.78 28.69 5.99
CA ALA A 222 14.49 27.99 6.07
C ALA A 222 14.33 26.99 4.91
N ARG A 223 14.65 27.44 3.67
CA ARG A 223 14.59 26.60 2.47
C ARG A 223 15.60 25.46 2.52
N LYS A 224 16.81 25.71 3.03
CA LYS A 224 17.81 24.66 3.24
C LYS A 224 17.30 23.57 4.19
N LYS A 225 16.64 23.94 5.29
CA LYS A 225 16.06 22.97 6.23
C LYS A 225 15.01 22.08 5.58
N ASP A 226 14.18 22.64 4.72
CA ASP A 226 13.15 21.85 4.00
C ASP A 226 13.76 20.93 2.94
N ILE A 227 14.77 21.40 2.21
CA ILE A 227 15.56 20.57 1.29
C ILE A 227 16.22 19.40 2.05
N ILE A 228 16.83 19.65 3.19
CA ILE A 228 17.47 18.59 4.01
C ILE A 228 16.44 17.56 4.49
N LYS A 229 15.23 17.99 4.89
CA LYS A 229 14.15 17.06 5.28
C LYS A 229 13.76 16.16 4.12
N ARG A 230 13.58 16.74 2.92
CA ARG A 230 13.23 16.00 1.72
C ARG A 230 14.35 15.03 1.33
N LEU A 231 15.59 15.49 1.32
CA LEU A 231 16.78 14.69 1.00
C LEU A 231 16.89 13.45 1.92
N LYS A 232 16.69 13.62 3.23
CA LYS A 232 16.71 12.49 4.19
C LYS A 232 15.66 11.42 3.87
N VAL A 233 14.47 11.83 3.44
CA VAL A 233 13.41 10.87 3.08
C VAL A 233 13.78 10.12 1.79
N VAL A 234 14.26 10.83 0.77
CA VAL A 234 14.67 10.22 -0.51
C VAL A 234 15.84 9.27 -0.31
N GLU A 235 16.89 9.66 0.43
CA GLU A 235 18.04 8.81 0.75
C GLU A 235 17.63 7.58 1.56
N SER A 236 16.64 7.70 2.46
CA SER A 236 16.11 6.55 3.21
C SER A 236 15.48 5.50 2.29
N PHE A 237 14.76 5.91 1.26
CA PHE A 237 14.20 4.99 0.26
C PHE A 237 15.31 4.31 -0.56
N LEU A 238 16.30 5.07 -1.01
CA LEU A 238 17.44 4.52 -1.76
C LEU A 238 18.25 3.50 -0.95
N SER A 239 18.48 3.79 0.34
CA SER A 239 19.29 2.91 1.21
C SER A 239 18.54 1.68 1.68
N SER A 240 17.22 1.75 1.84
CA SER A 240 16.40 0.65 2.36
C SER A 240 15.85 -0.29 1.28
N ASN A 241 16.07 0.01 0.02
CA ASN A 241 15.52 -0.74 -1.12
C ASN A 241 13.98 -0.81 -1.15
N ASN A 242 13.30 0.05 -0.38
CA ASN A 242 11.85 0.20 -0.42
C ASN A 242 11.45 1.07 -1.61
N LYS A 243 10.33 0.75 -2.23
CA LYS A 243 9.79 1.56 -3.32
C LYS A 243 8.75 2.56 -2.80
N PRO A 244 8.76 3.82 -3.27
CA PRO A 244 7.80 4.84 -2.84
C PRO A 244 6.34 4.46 -3.06
N GLU A 245 6.03 3.77 -4.16
CA GLU A 245 4.68 3.32 -4.48
C GLU A 245 4.10 2.33 -3.46
N TRP A 246 4.93 1.64 -2.65
CA TRP A 246 4.44 0.73 -1.60
C TRP A 246 3.77 1.43 -0.43
N MET A 247 3.87 2.76 -0.36
CA MET A 247 3.06 3.57 0.57
C MET A 247 1.59 3.65 0.16
N MET A 248 1.28 3.24 -1.07
CA MET A 248 -0.07 3.11 -1.61
C MET A 248 -0.46 1.64 -1.60
N ILE A 249 -1.53 1.31 -0.90
CA ILE A 249 -1.99 -0.07 -0.72
C ILE A 249 -2.83 -0.47 -1.93
N THR A 250 -2.42 -1.52 -2.63
CA THR A 250 -3.20 -2.17 -3.70
C THR A 250 -3.74 -3.53 -3.26
N ALA A 251 -3.00 -4.23 -2.39
CA ALA A 251 -3.42 -5.46 -1.74
C ALA A 251 -3.39 -5.24 -0.23
N LEU A 252 -4.55 -5.33 0.43
CA LEU A 252 -4.67 -5.14 1.88
C LEU A 252 -4.46 -6.47 2.60
N PRO A 253 -3.46 -6.60 3.51
CA PRO A 253 -3.28 -7.81 4.28
C PRO A 253 -4.41 -7.99 5.30
N VAL A 254 -4.93 -9.21 5.40
CA VAL A 254 -5.95 -9.59 6.38
C VAL A 254 -5.32 -10.48 7.43
N LEU A 255 -5.34 -10.02 8.68
CA LEU A 255 -4.79 -10.74 9.82
C LEU A 255 -5.46 -12.11 10.01
N PRO A 256 -4.75 -13.07 10.63
CA PRO A 256 -5.32 -14.37 10.99
C PRO A 256 -6.63 -14.26 11.77
N ALA A 257 -7.56 -15.14 11.48
CA ALA A 257 -8.94 -15.06 12.00
C ALA A 257 -9.02 -15.08 13.53
N GLU A 258 -8.16 -15.83 14.21
CA GLU A 258 -8.15 -15.91 15.69
C GLU A 258 -7.50 -14.68 16.37
N LEU A 259 -6.76 -13.84 15.65
CA LEU A 259 -6.25 -12.58 16.19
C LEU A 259 -7.30 -11.45 16.18
N ARG A 260 -8.44 -11.68 15.53
CA ARG A 260 -9.58 -10.75 15.45
C ARG A 260 -10.90 -11.49 15.68
N PRO A 261 -11.08 -12.12 16.86
CA PRO A 261 -12.27 -12.94 17.15
C PRO A 261 -13.54 -12.09 17.14
N LEU A 262 -14.65 -12.75 16.77
CA LEU A 262 -15.98 -12.17 16.96
C LEU A 262 -16.34 -12.24 18.44
N VAL A 263 -16.74 -11.12 19.00
CA VAL A 263 -17.24 -11.02 20.39
C VAL A 263 -18.71 -10.67 20.33
N SER A 264 -19.56 -11.42 21.06
CA SER A 264 -20.96 -11.04 21.25
C SER A 264 -21.01 -9.78 22.10
N LEU A 265 -21.80 -8.81 21.68
CA LEU A 265 -22.17 -7.66 22.50
C LEU A 265 -23.38 -8.10 23.32
N ASP A 266 -23.20 -8.22 24.65
CA ASP A 266 -24.26 -8.49 25.61
C ASP A 266 -25.12 -7.24 25.82
#